data_6e7959c2c95f1087854bdfd5ccc775d5
#
_entry.id   6e7959c2c95f1087854bdfd5ccc775d5
#
_cell.length_a   1.000
_cell.length_b   1.000
_cell.length_c   1.000
_cell.angle_alpha   90.00
_cell.angle_beta   90.00
_cell.angle_gamma   90.00
#
_symmetry.space_group_name_H-M   'P 1'
#
loop_
_entity.id
_entity.type
_entity.pdbx_description
1 polymer ?
#
loop_
_entity_poly.entity_id
_entity_poly.type
_entity_poly.pdbx_seq_one_letter_code
_entity_poly.pdbx_strand_id
1 'polypeptide(L)'
;VDEHLAEKLAYDQWHRLLFARYLLENNLLISPEHGVSVSLDDCEELAPSLGLKDAWAVAARFAAKGLPEIFRADDPAGAVGLSVNDRQPLIVLVTGLPVEVFTAGDSLGWCYQFWQAERKDEVNAAGNKIGAGELPAVTQLFTEDYMVDFLLDNTLGAWWAGKVLAANPTRAETAQSEDELRHAFALPGCPWKYLRFIRANT
;
A
#
# COMPACT_ATOMS: atom_id res chain seq x y z
N VAL A 1 29.84 -10.37 10.42
CA VAL A 1 28.90 -9.41 9.79
C VAL A 1 27.92 -9.01 10.87
N ASP A 2 27.69 -7.72 11.01
CA ASP A 2 26.67 -7.21 11.92
C ASP A 2 25.28 -7.68 11.40
N GLU A 3 24.59 -8.50 12.18
CA GLU A 3 23.33 -9.14 11.81
C GLU A 3 22.26 -8.08 11.48
N HIS A 4 22.20 -7.01 12.26
CA HIS A 4 21.31 -5.88 12.02
C HIS A 4 21.59 -5.16 10.69
N LEU A 5 22.86 -5.02 10.29
CA LEU A 5 23.21 -4.46 8.99
C LEU A 5 22.79 -5.40 7.84
N ALA A 6 22.98 -6.70 8.01
CA ALA A 6 22.54 -7.68 7.00
C ALA A 6 21.04 -7.67 6.80
N GLU A 7 20.26 -7.62 7.89
CA GLU A 7 18.81 -7.52 7.86
C GLU A 7 18.35 -6.22 7.16
N LYS A 8 18.95 -5.08 7.50
CA LYS A 8 18.66 -3.80 6.83
C LYS A 8 18.93 -3.86 5.33
N LEU A 9 20.06 -4.43 4.93
CA LEU A 9 20.42 -4.56 3.51
C LEU A 9 19.46 -5.51 2.77
N ALA A 10 19.08 -6.62 3.39
CA ALA A 10 18.12 -7.57 2.82
C ALA A 10 16.76 -6.89 2.63
N TYR A 11 16.28 -6.16 3.65
CA TYR A 11 15.05 -5.39 3.57
C TYR A 11 15.09 -4.36 2.43
N ASP A 12 16.15 -3.57 2.32
CA ASP A 12 16.27 -2.54 1.28
C ASP A 12 16.22 -3.15 -0.13
N GLN A 13 16.89 -4.27 -0.37
CA GLN A 13 16.89 -4.92 -1.68
C GLN A 13 15.53 -5.52 -2.02
N TRP A 14 14.90 -6.21 -1.06
CA TRP A 14 13.58 -6.78 -1.21
C TRP A 14 12.52 -5.69 -1.43
N HIS A 15 12.51 -4.68 -0.56
CA HIS A 15 11.55 -3.58 -0.60
C HIS A 15 11.59 -2.83 -1.94
N ARG A 16 12.79 -2.47 -2.43
CA ARG A 16 12.96 -1.74 -3.69
C ARG A 16 12.41 -2.52 -4.87
N LEU A 17 12.67 -3.82 -4.93
CA LEU A 17 12.20 -4.67 -6.02
C LEU A 17 10.67 -4.86 -5.96
N LEU A 18 10.13 -5.17 -4.78
CA LEU A 18 8.69 -5.36 -4.58
C LEU A 18 7.91 -4.08 -4.88
N PHE A 19 8.42 -2.94 -4.40
CA PHE A 19 7.76 -1.65 -4.62
C PHE A 19 7.82 -1.20 -6.09
N ALA A 20 8.95 -1.43 -6.76
CA ALA A 20 9.06 -1.18 -8.20
C ALA A 20 8.03 -2.02 -8.98
N ARG A 21 7.86 -3.30 -8.63
CA ARG A 21 6.84 -4.17 -9.21
C ARG A 21 5.42 -3.64 -8.94
N TYR A 22 5.15 -3.21 -7.71
CA TYR A 22 3.86 -2.60 -7.37
C TYR A 22 3.56 -1.37 -8.22
N LEU A 23 4.53 -0.47 -8.40
CA LEU A 23 4.34 0.72 -9.24
C LEU A 23 4.08 0.36 -10.70
N LEU A 24 4.77 -0.65 -11.23
CA LEU A 24 4.56 -1.16 -12.59
C LEU A 24 3.14 -1.69 -12.77
N GLU A 25 2.68 -2.58 -11.90
CA GLU A 25 1.37 -3.25 -12.03
C GLU A 25 0.18 -2.31 -11.83
N ASN A 26 0.40 -1.20 -11.13
CA ASN A 26 -0.64 -0.18 -10.91
C ASN A 26 -0.52 1.00 -11.88
N ASN A 27 0.35 0.95 -12.89
CA ASN A 27 0.62 2.04 -13.83
C ASN A 27 1.07 3.35 -13.14
N LEU A 28 1.76 3.23 -12.02
CA LEU A 28 2.26 4.34 -11.20
C LEU A 28 3.75 4.63 -11.41
N LEU A 29 4.46 3.78 -12.17
CA LEU A 29 5.86 4.04 -12.51
C LEU A 29 5.93 5.04 -13.65
N ILE A 30 6.31 6.27 -13.34
CA ILE A 30 6.30 7.38 -14.28
C ILE A 30 7.70 7.65 -14.82
N SER A 31 7.82 7.76 -16.14
CA SER A 31 9.05 8.26 -16.78
C SER A 31 9.29 9.72 -16.38
N PRO A 32 10.43 10.05 -15.75
CA PRO A 32 10.71 11.42 -15.33
C PRO A 32 10.87 12.41 -16.51
N GLU A 33 11.17 11.89 -17.69
CA GLU A 33 11.41 12.72 -18.89
C GLU A 33 10.12 13.02 -19.65
N HIS A 34 9.19 12.04 -19.65
CA HIS A 34 7.98 12.11 -20.48
C HIS A 34 6.69 12.31 -19.67
N GLY A 35 6.72 12.07 -18.35
CA GLY A 35 5.56 12.22 -17.48
C GLY A 35 4.45 11.18 -17.73
N VAL A 36 4.77 10.07 -18.38
CA VAL A 36 3.85 8.95 -18.67
C VAL A 36 4.24 7.71 -17.89
N SER A 37 3.26 6.85 -17.62
CA SER A 37 3.52 5.54 -17.03
C SER A 37 4.30 4.66 -18.01
N VAL A 38 5.21 3.84 -17.47
CA VAL A 38 6.03 2.89 -18.24
C VAL A 38 5.81 1.48 -17.73
N SER A 39 5.86 0.52 -18.66
CA SER A 39 5.82 -0.91 -18.39
C SER A 39 7.23 -1.45 -18.11
N LEU A 40 7.32 -2.73 -17.75
CA LEU A 40 8.61 -3.42 -17.61
C LEU A 40 9.32 -3.54 -18.97
N ASP A 41 8.57 -3.76 -20.05
CA ASP A 41 9.11 -3.86 -21.42
C ASP A 41 9.69 -2.50 -21.84
N ASP A 42 8.99 -1.39 -21.57
CA ASP A 42 9.54 -0.05 -21.81
C ASP A 42 10.84 0.19 -21.00
N CYS A 43 10.90 -0.29 -19.78
CA CYS A 43 12.11 -0.22 -18.97
C CYS A 43 13.27 -1.05 -19.57
N GLU A 44 12.98 -2.20 -20.16
CA GLU A 44 13.98 -3.04 -20.83
C GLU A 44 14.54 -2.33 -22.07
N GLU A 45 13.68 -1.73 -22.89
CA GLU A 45 14.09 -0.94 -24.05
C GLU A 45 14.93 0.29 -23.67
N LEU A 46 14.60 0.93 -22.55
CA LEU A 46 15.31 2.13 -22.08
C LEU A 46 16.65 1.82 -21.40
N ALA A 47 16.85 0.61 -20.88
CA ALA A 47 18.04 0.27 -20.11
C ALA A 47 19.36 0.56 -20.84
N PRO A 48 19.56 0.20 -22.12
CA PRO A 48 20.80 0.49 -22.85
C PRO A 48 21.07 1.99 -23.02
N SER A 49 20.03 2.77 -23.34
CA SER A 49 20.15 4.22 -23.57
C SER A 49 20.48 4.99 -22.28
N LEU A 50 20.03 4.47 -21.14
CA LEU A 50 20.29 5.04 -19.82
C LEU A 50 21.58 4.53 -19.18
N GLY A 51 22.29 3.60 -19.83
CA GLY A 51 23.51 2.97 -19.31
C GLY A 51 23.24 2.10 -18.07
N LEU A 52 22.07 1.52 -17.97
CA LEU A 52 21.65 0.68 -16.87
C LEU A 52 21.70 -0.80 -17.27
N LYS A 53 21.86 -1.68 -16.27
CA LYS A 53 22.13 -3.10 -16.48
C LYS A 53 20.90 -3.92 -16.93
N ASP A 54 19.71 -3.50 -16.53
CA ASP A 54 18.46 -4.22 -16.76
C ASP A 54 17.23 -3.34 -16.53
N ALA A 55 16.05 -3.84 -16.90
CA ALA A 55 14.76 -3.19 -16.69
C ALA A 55 14.49 -2.79 -15.22
N TRP A 56 14.89 -3.63 -14.28
CA TRP A 56 14.71 -3.38 -12.85
C TRP A 56 15.57 -2.22 -12.33
N ALA A 57 16.76 -2.02 -12.92
CA ALA A 57 17.56 -0.86 -12.59
C ALA A 57 16.92 0.44 -13.13
N VAL A 58 16.25 0.40 -14.28
CA VAL A 58 15.46 1.52 -14.80
C VAL A 58 14.27 1.79 -13.89
N ALA A 59 13.50 0.76 -13.57
CA ALA A 59 12.32 0.88 -12.69
C ALA A 59 12.70 1.48 -11.33
N ALA A 60 13.75 0.98 -10.70
CA ALA A 60 14.25 1.52 -9.44
C ALA A 60 14.72 2.98 -9.54
N ARG A 61 15.37 3.37 -10.65
CA ARG A 61 15.79 4.75 -10.91
C ARG A 61 14.59 5.68 -11.09
N PHE A 62 13.57 5.27 -11.82
CA PHE A 62 12.37 6.08 -12.03
C PHE A 62 11.56 6.20 -10.73
N ALA A 63 11.38 5.10 -10.02
CA ALA A 63 10.74 5.09 -8.71
C ALA A 63 11.46 6.01 -7.70
N ALA A 64 12.79 5.97 -7.64
CA ALA A 64 13.58 6.84 -6.77
C ALA A 64 13.45 8.32 -7.11
N LYS A 65 13.26 8.67 -8.38
CA LYS A 65 13.01 10.05 -8.78
C LYS A 65 11.60 10.53 -8.42
N GLY A 66 10.61 9.65 -8.53
CA GLY A 66 9.22 9.94 -8.18
C GLY A 66 8.96 9.94 -6.66
N LEU A 67 9.66 9.07 -5.94
CA LEU A 67 9.45 8.82 -4.51
C LEU A 67 10.79 8.79 -3.74
N PRO A 68 11.53 9.92 -3.71
CA PRO A 68 12.88 9.97 -3.13
C PRO A 68 12.90 9.61 -1.64
N GLU A 69 11.85 9.93 -0.89
CA GLU A 69 11.73 9.64 0.54
C GLU A 69 11.62 8.14 0.84
N ILE A 70 11.07 7.36 -0.10
CA ILE A 70 10.91 5.91 0.03
C ILE A 70 12.19 5.20 -0.42
N PHE A 71 12.72 5.58 -1.58
CA PHE A 71 13.86 4.89 -2.19
C PHE A 71 15.22 5.37 -1.66
N ARG A 72 15.28 6.53 -1.02
CA ARG A 72 16.46 7.07 -0.31
C ARG A 72 17.77 6.82 -1.05
N ALA A 73 17.89 7.39 -2.23
CA ALA A 73 19.06 7.19 -3.10
C ALA A 73 20.39 7.66 -2.46
N ASP A 74 20.33 8.50 -1.43
CA ASP A 74 21.42 9.01 -0.62
C ASP A 74 21.83 8.09 0.55
N ASP A 75 21.04 7.03 0.86
CA ASP A 75 21.41 6.08 1.91
C ASP A 75 22.57 5.20 1.44
N PRO A 76 23.71 5.20 2.16
CA PRO A 76 24.87 4.36 1.82
C PRO A 76 24.53 2.86 1.73
N ALA A 77 23.53 2.39 2.49
CA ALA A 77 23.07 1.01 2.42
C ALA A 77 22.52 0.66 1.03
N GLY A 78 21.93 1.64 0.34
CA GLY A 78 21.44 1.47 -1.03
C GLY A 78 22.53 1.27 -2.08
N ALA A 79 23.76 1.63 -1.79
CA ALA A 79 24.92 1.39 -2.65
C ALA A 79 25.45 -0.07 -2.57
N VAL A 80 25.06 -0.81 -1.52
CA VAL A 80 25.43 -2.22 -1.35
C VAL A 80 24.43 -3.07 -2.12
N GLY A 81 24.84 -3.56 -3.29
CA GLY A 81 24.02 -4.44 -4.12
C GLY A 81 24.22 -5.91 -3.74
N LEU A 82 23.18 -6.71 -4.00
CA LEU A 82 23.31 -8.17 -3.98
C LEU A 82 24.23 -8.65 -5.10
N SER A 83 24.92 -9.77 -4.88
CA SER A 83 25.60 -10.47 -5.97
C SER A 83 24.60 -10.86 -7.07
N VAL A 84 25.08 -11.09 -8.30
CA VAL A 84 24.22 -11.52 -9.41
C VAL A 84 23.51 -12.83 -9.05
N ASN A 85 24.21 -13.73 -8.36
CA ASN A 85 23.69 -15.03 -7.98
C ASN A 85 22.55 -14.95 -6.94
N ASP A 86 22.57 -13.94 -6.07
CA ASP A 86 21.53 -13.75 -5.05
C ASP A 86 20.39 -12.88 -5.58
N ARG A 87 20.70 -11.91 -6.44
CA ARG A 87 19.71 -11.01 -7.01
C ARG A 87 18.78 -11.69 -8.01
N GLN A 88 19.31 -12.57 -8.86
CA GLN A 88 18.52 -13.22 -9.90
C GLN A 88 17.39 -14.11 -9.33
N PRO A 89 17.62 -14.95 -8.33
CA PRO A 89 16.53 -15.69 -7.67
C PRO A 89 15.46 -14.77 -7.08
N LEU A 90 15.84 -13.63 -6.48
CA LEU A 90 14.89 -12.67 -5.94
C LEU A 90 14.02 -12.05 -7.03
N ILE A 91 14.60 -11.68 -8.18
CA ILE A 91 13.85 -11.20 -9.34
C ILE A 91 12.85 -12.26 -9.82
N VAL A 92 13.29 -13.51 -9.96
CA VAL A 92 12.42 -14.63 -10.38
C VAL A 92 11.24 -14.81 -9.41
N LEU A 93 11.49 -14.75 -8.11
CA LEU A 93 10.42 -14.84 -7.10
C LEU A 93 9.41 -13.70 -7.25
N VAL A 94 9.87 -12.45 -7.34
CA VAL A 94 8.97 -11.30 -7.45
C VAL A 94 8.22 -11.27 -8.78
N THR A 95 8.87 -11.63 -9.89
CA THR A 95 8.22 -11.69 -11.21
C THR A 95 7.26 -12.87 -11.35
N GLY A 96 7.47 -13.94 -10.61
CA GLY A 96 6.57 -15.10 -10.57
C GLY A 96 5.29 -14.90 -9.77
N LEU A 97 5.17 -13.81 -8.99
CA LEU A 97 3.94 -13.49 -8.28
C LEU A 97 2.84 -13.03 -9.24
N PRO A 98 1.57 -13.45 -9.03
CA PRO A 98 0.45 -13.01 -9.85
C PRO A 98 0.22 -11.50 -9.70
N VAL A 99 -0.29 -10.86 -10.75
CA VAL A 99 -0.57 -9.41 -10.77
C VAL A 99 -1.55 -8.99 -9.69
N GLU A 100 -2.52 -9.84 -9.39
CA GLU A 100 -3.54 -9.63 -8.37
C GLU A 100 -2.97 -9.37 -6.98
N VAL A 101 -1.78 -9.91 -6.68
CA VAL A 101 -1.08 -9.66 -5.42
C VAL A 101 -0.70 -8.20 -5.28
N PHE A 102 -0.37 -7.54 -6.39
CA PHE A 102 0.07 -6.14 -6.39
C PHE A 102 -1.08 -5.14 -6.55
N THR A 103 -2.21 -5.57 -7.12
CA THR A 103 -3.38 -4.72 -7.35
C THR A 103 -4.46 -4.85 -6.28
N ALA A 104 -4.28 -5.76 -5.31
CA ALA A 104 -5.14 -5.87 -4.15
C ALA A 104 -5.00 -4.64 -3.23
N GLY A 105 -6.07 -4.27 -2.56
CA GLY A 105 -6.07 -3.19 -1.57
C GLY A 105 -5.02 -3.45 -0.47
N ASP A 106 -4.28 -2.42 -0.09
CA ASP A 106 -3.25 -2.46 0.96
C ASP A 106 -2.14 -3.53 0.80
N SER A 107 -1.92 -4.02 -0.42
CA SER A 107 -0.98 -5.12 -0.69
C SER A 107 0.42 -4.87 -0.12
N LEU A 108 0.96 -3.65 -0.28
CA LEU A 108 2.28 -3.28 0.29
C LEU A 108 2.27 -3.25 1.81
N GLY A 109 1.18 -2.76 2.41
CA GLY A 109 1.00 -2.73 3.85
C GLY A 109 1.00 -4.13 4.44
N TRP A 110 0.26 -5.05 3.87
CA TRP A 110 0.24 -6.46 4.26
C TRP A 110 1.59 -7.14 4.11
N CYS A 111 2.32 -6.88 3.01
CA CYS A 111 3.67 -7.40 2.84
C CYS A 111 4.62 -6.91 3.93
N TYR A 112 4.55 -5.65 4.30
CA TYR A 112 5.38 -5.09 5.37
C TYR A 112 4.98 -5.65 6.75
N GLN A 113 3.70 -5.78 7.03
CA GLN A 113 3.22 -6.38 8.27
C GLN A 113 3.68 -7.84 8.39
N PHE A 114 3.65 -8.60 7.30
CA PHE A 114 4.14 -9.97 7.26
C PHE A 114 5.66 -10.04 7.50
N TRP A 115 6.43 -9.13 6.90
CA TRP A 115 7.87 -9.02 7.15
C TRP A 115 8.19 -8.80 8.63
N GLN A 116 7.39 -8.01 9.31
CA GLN A 116 7.57 -7.69 10.73
C GLN A 116 7.05 -8.76 11.70
N ALA A 117 6.34 -9.79 11.22
CA ALA A 117 5.61 -10.73 12.08
C ALA A 117 6.53 -11.49 13.04
N GLU A 118 7.65 -12.02 12.55
CA GLU A 118 8.63 -12.76 13.38
C GLU A 118 9.22 -11.84 14.45
N ARG A 119 9.64 -10.65 14.07
CA ARG A 119 10.20 -9.65 15.00
C ARG A 119 9.18 -9.23 16.05
N LYS A 120 7.92 -9.09 15.67
CA LYS A 120 6.81 -8.80 16.60
C LYS A 120 6.65 -9.90 17.64
N ASP A 121 6.70 -11.15 17.20
CA ASP A 121 6.57 -12.31 18.10
C ASP A 121 7.75 -12.39 19.08
N GLU A 122 8.97 -12.16 18.62
CA GLU A 122 10.17 -12.10 19.47
C GLU A 122 10.06 -11.01 20.55
N VAL A 123 9.70 -9.78 20.15
CA VAL A 123 9.56 -8.64 21.08
C VAL A 123 8.47 -8.90 22.09
N ASN A 124 7.34 -9.46 21.68
CA ASN A 124 6.25 -9.81 22.59
C ASN A 124 6.66 -10.93 23.57
N ALA A 125 7.41 -11.94 23.10
CA ALA A 125 7.88 -13.04 23.92
C ALA A 125 8.95 -12.61 24.93
N ALA A 126 9.77 -11.62 24.59
CA ALA A 126 10.83 -11.11 25.46
C ALA A 126 10.30 -10.45 26.75
N GLY A 127 9.07 -9.93 26.73
CA GLY A 127 8.42 -9.29 27.91
C GLY A 127 9.13 -8.04 28.43
N ASN A 128 10.07 -7.51 27.67
CA ASN A 128 10.85 -6.33 28.02
C ASN A 128 10.09 -5.03 27.66
N LYS A 129 10.58 -3.90 28.20
CA LYS A 129 10.07 -2.60 27.78
C LYS A 129 10.44 -2.36 26.32
N ILE A 130 9.45 -2.05 25.49
CA ILE A 130 9.62 -1.79 24.07
C ILE A 130 10.46 -0.53 23.86
N GLY A 131 11.56 -0.67 23.16
CA GLY A 131 12.45 0.42 22.75
C GLY A 131 12.05 1.05 21.42
N ALA A 132 12.71 2.16 21.05
CA ALA A 132 12.42 2.87 19.82
C ALA A 132 12.65 2.01 18.56
N GLY A 133 13.66 1.13 18.57
CA GLY A 133 13.97 0.21 17.46
C GLY A 133 12.98 -0.96 17.31
N GLU A 134 12.21 -1.27 18.35
CA GLU A 134 11.22 -2.35 18.39
C GLU A 134 9.80 -1.85 18.11
N LEU A 135 9.59 -0.55 18.27
CA LEU A 135 8.28 0.08 18.11
C LEU A 135 7.63 -0.20 16.73
N PRO A 136 8.35 -0.14 15.60
CA PRO A 136 7.76 -0.44 14.29
C PRO A 136 7.15 -1.84 14.22
N ALA A 137 7.82 -2.86 14.75
CA ALA A 137 7.34 -4.24 14.70
C ALA A 137 6.03 -4.45 15.48
N VAL A 138 5.87 -3.79 16.63
CA VAL A 138 4.70 -4.00 17.51
C VAL A 138 3.53 -3.06 17.25
N THR A 139 3.77 -1.92 16.59
CA THR A 139 2.73 -0.95 16.25
C THR A 139 2.21 -1.07 14.83
N GLN A 140 2.87 -1.87 14.00
CA GLN A 140 2.45 -2.08 12.62
C GLN A 140 1.18 -2.91 12.58
N LEU A 141 0.07 -2.25 12.29
CA LEU A 141 -1.24 -2.86 12.12
C LEU A 141 -1.96 -2.16 10.96
N PHE A 142 -2.25 -2.92 9.92
CA PHE A 142 -3.10 -2.46 8.83
C PHE A 142 -4.55 -2.81 9.13
N THR A 143 -5.43 -1.83 8.95
CA THR A 143 -6.86 -2.00 9.17
C THR A 143 -7.50 -2.44 7.86
N GLU A 144 -8.31 -3.49 7.91
CA GLU A 144 -9.06 -3.99 6.75
C GLU A 144 -9.95 -2.90 6.16
N ASP A 145 -9.99 -2.80 4.84
CA ASP A 145 -10.76 -1.78 4.10
C ASP A 145 -12.21 -1.69 4.58
N TYR A 146 -12.87 -2.85 4.81
CA TYR A 146 -14.25 -2.86 5.25
C TYR A 146 -14.46 -2.22 6.63
N MET A 147 -13.45 -2.27 7.52
CA MET A 147 -13.52 -1.62 8.83
C MET A 147 -13.38 -0.11 8.69
N VAL A 148 -12.51 0.34 7.77
CA VAL A 148 -12.35 1.76 7.45
C VAL A 148 -13.65 2.30 6.84
N ASP A 149 -14.20 1.60 5.84
CA ASP A 149 -15.47 1.95 5.22
C ASP A 149 -16.60 1.98 6.23
N PHE A 150 -16.70 0.96 7.11
CA PHE A 150 -17.71 0.93 8.17
C PHE A 150 -17.62 2.15 9.07
N LEU A 151 -16.40 2.54 9.47
CA LEU A 151 -16.18 3.69 10.32
C LEU A 151 -16.55 5.00 9.61
N LEU A 152 -16.09 5.17 8.37
CA LEU A 152 -16.38 6.36 7.57
C LEU A 152 -17.87 6.50 7.27
N ASP A 153 -18.53 5.43 6.89
CA ASP A 153 -19.94 5.42 6.58
C ASP A 153 -20.81 5.78 7.80
N ASN A 154 -20.45 5.24 8.97
CA ASN A 154 -21.21 5.49 10.20
C ASN A 154 -20.78 6.75 10.97
N THR A 155 -19.81 7.51 10.47
CA THR A 155 -19.41 8.83 10.97
C THR A 155 -19.73 9.93 9.95
N LEU A 156 -18.94 10.06 8.90
CA LEU A 156 -19.14 11.08 7.86
C LEU A 156 -20.40 10.82 7.06
N GLY A 157 -20.69 9.57 6.69
CA GLY A 157 -21.91 9.18 6.01
C GLY A 157 -23.15 9.45 6.85
N ALA A 158 -23.11 9.15 8.15
CA ALA A 158 -24.21 9.45 9.06
C ALA A 158 -24.45 10.96 9.22
N TRP A 159 -23.36 11.75 9.32
CA TRP A 159 -23.47 13.21 9.33
C TRP A 159 -24.09 13.75 8.04
N TRP A 160 -23.64 13.24 6.88
CA TRP A 160 -24.18 13.63 5.58
C TRP A 160 -25.65 13.25 5.45
N ALA A 161 -26.01 12.01 5.75
CA ALA A 161 -27.40 11.56 5.74
C ALA A 161 -28.30 12.41 6.64
N GLY A 162 -27.81 12.79 7.82
CA GLY A 162 -28.50 13.72 8.72
C GLY A 162 -28.77 15.08 8.09
N LYS A 163 -27.82 15.64 7.33
CA LYS A 163 -27.99 16.89 6.59
C LYS A 163 -29.05 16.77 5.49
N VAL A 164 -29.01 15.69 4.72
CA VAL A 164 -29.97 15.44 3.63
C VAL A 164 -31.37 15.21 4.19
N LEU A 165 -31.51 14.47 5.28
CA LEU A 165 -32.81 14.25 5.95
C LEU A 165 -33.38 15.53 6.59
N ALA A 166 -32.53 16.36 7.17
CA ALA A 166 -32.97 17.66 7.70
C ALA A 166 -33.53 18.57 6.58
N ALA A 167 -32.94 18.49 5.37
CA ALA A 167 -33.43 19.21 4.22
C ALA A 167 -34.68 18.60 3.58
N ASN A 168 -34.88 17.28 3.68
CA ASN A 168 -36.04 16.56 3.13
C ASN A 168 -36.40 15.36 4.01
N PRO A 169 -37.18 15.57 5.10
CA PRO A 169 -37.58 14.50 6.05
C PRO A 169 -38.42 13.38 5.42
N THR A 170 -39.18 13.67 4.38
CA THR A 170 -40.08 12.68 3.72
C THR A 170 -39.30 11.51 3.09
N ARG A 171 -38.03 11.67 2.80
CA ARG A 171 -37.19 10.57 2.28
C ARG A 171 -37.11 9.38 3.23
N ALA A 172 -37.03 9.62 4.53
CA ALA A 172 -37.02 8.54 5.51
C ALA A 172 -38.41 7.85 5.66
N GLU A 173 -39.49 8.61 5.45
CA GLU A 173 -40.85 8.11 5.56
C GLU A 173 -41.24 7.24 4.36
N THR A 174 -40.75 7.58 3.18
CA THR A 174 -41.08 6.92 1.91
C THR A 174 -40.22 5.73 1.57
N ALA A 175 -39.00 5.66 2.09
CA ALA A 175 -38.04 4.59 1.80
C ALA A 175 -38.54 3.23 2.31
N GLN A 176 -38.50 2.23 1.44
CA GLN A 176 -38.93 0.86 1.73
C GLN A 176 -37.83 0.01 2.36
N SER A 177 -36.54 0.42 2.20
CA SER A 177 -35.37 -0.31 2.71
C SER A 177 -34.24 0.62 3.08
N GLU A 178 -33.28 0.09 3.87
CA GLU A 178 -32.01 0.81 4.13
C GLU A 178 -31.19 1.03 2.86
N ASP A 179 -31.24 0.09 1.92
CA ASP A 179 -30.50 0.22 0.65
C ASP A 179 -31.04 1.37 -0.20
N GLU A 180 -32.35 1.56 -0.21
CA GLU A 180 -32.96 2.70 -0.88
C GLU A 180 -32.53 4.03 -0.25
N LEU A 181 -32.42 4.08 1.08
CA LEU A 181 -31.86 5.24 1.78
C LEU A 181 -30.39 5.47 1.43
N ARG A 182 -29.57 4.41 1.45
CA ARG A 182 -28.15 4.52 1.06
C ARG A 182 -28.01 5.08 -0.35
N HIS A 183 -28.78 4.59 -1.30
CA HIS A 183 -28.78 5.12 -2.68
C HIS A 183 -29.21 6.59 -2.74
N ALA A 184 -30.22 6.98 -1.95
CA ALA A 184 -30.69 8.36 -1.91
C ALA A 184 -29.66 9.34 -1.34
N PHE A 185 -28.70 8.86 -0.55
CA PHE A 185 -27.64 9.66 0.06
C PHE A 185 -26.27 9.47 -0.61
N ALA A 186 -26.16 8.54 -1.56
CA ALA A 186 -24.92 8.26 -2.25
C ALA A 186 -24.32 9.51 -2.90
N LEU A 187 -23.01 9.60 -2.85
CA LEU A 187 -22.22 10.59 -3.59
C LEU A 187 -21.39 9.85 -4.66
N PRO A 188 -20.94 10.53 -5.71
CA PRO A 188 -20.03 9.93 -6.67
C PRO A 188 -18.82 9.32 -5.98
N GLY A 189 -18.61 8.00 -6.13
CA GLY A 189 -17.53 7.27 -5.48
C GLY A 189 -17.76 6.89 -3.99
N CYS A 190 -18.88 7.33 -3.36
CA CYS A 190 -19.20 7.04 -1.96
C CYS A 190 -20.62 6.46 -1.84
N PRO A 191 -20.79 5.14 -1.97
CA PRO A 191 -22.09 4.48 -1.94
C PRO A 191 -22.68 4.29 -0.52
N TRP A 192 -21.92 4.61 0.53
CA TRP A 192 -22.30 4.42 1.95
C TRP A 192 -22.74 2.98 2.25
N LYS A 193 -21.98 2.01 1.82
CA LYS A 193 -22.28 0.57 1.87
C LYS A 193 -22.63 0.05 3.26
N TYR A 194 -21.98 0.57 4.29
CA TYR A 194 -22.14 0.15 5.68
C TYR A 194 -22.92 1.14 6.54
N LEU A 195 -23.47 2.21 5.96
CA LEU A 195 -24.28 3.19 6.70
C LEU A 195 -25.53 2.51 7.29
N ARG A 196 -25.72 2.66 8.60
CA ARG A 196 -26.84 2.09 9.35
C ARG A 196 -27.89 3.15 9.67
N PHE A 197 -29.16 2.74 9.59
CA PHE A 197 -30.29 3.56 9.97
C PHE A 197 -31.03 2.91 11.13
N ILE A 198 -31.34 3.69 12.16
CA ILE A 198 -32.11 3.26 13.32
C ILE A 198 -33.38 4.11 13.36
N ARG A 199 -34.54 3.46 13.40
CA ARG A 199 -35.81 4.16 13.65
C ARG A 199 -35.85 4.56 15.13
N ALA A 200 -36.05 5.83 15.41
CA ALA A 200 -36.31 6.27 16.78
C ALA A 200 -37.62 5.62 17.23
N ASN A 201 -37.59 4.92 18.35
CA ASN A 201 -38.85 4.51 19.02
C ASN A 201 -39.50 5.78 19.58
N THR A 202 -40.57 6.22 18.98
CA THR A 202 -41.43 7.28 19.48
C THR A 202 -42.28 6.77 20.63
#